data_2ee45939933081ce1e3a721b46e1fa51
#
_entry.id   2ee45939933081ce1e3a721b46e1fa51
#
_cell.length_a   1.000
_cell.length_b   1.000
_cell.length_c   1.000
_cell.angle_alpha   90.00
_cell.angle_beta   90.00
_cell.angle_gamma   90.00
#
_symmetry.space_group_name_H-M   'P 1'
#
loop_
_entity.id
_entity.type
_entity.pdbx_description
1 polymer ?
#
loop_
_entity_poly.entity_id
_entity_poly.type
_entity_poly.pdbx_seq_one_letter_code
_entity_poly.pdbx_strand_id
1 'polypeptide(L)'
;VITCLASLAIASTGLAGDPYRDARMAMVKEIEGHVRETSLALDRESLDPRVMDAMATVPRHRLIPDDLRDSAYDNRPLPIGHGQTISQPYIVAVMTDLLKTTPSDRVLEVGTGSGYQAAILAELVSQVYSIEIIEPLGLLARDNLAALGHRNVEVRIGDGYYGWEEQAPFDAIVVTAAASHIPPPLIEQLRNGGRMIIPVGSRFMVQQLVLVEKDDAGQVTTRQILPVRFVPLTGSH
;
A
#
# COMPACT_ATOMS: atom_id res chain seq x y z
N VAL A 1 -28.14 -38.80 48.15
CA VAL A 1 -27.44 -38.42 46.92
C VAL A 1 -27.79 -36.97 46.64
N ILE A 2 -26.85 -36.06 46.94
CA ILE A 2 -27.00 -34.62 46.71
C ILE A 2 -26.12 -34.29 45.47
N THR A 3 -26.80 -33.97 44.38
CA THR A 3 -26.15 -33.56 43.13
C THR A 3 -25.90 -32.05 43.17
N CYS A 4 -24.63 -31.67 43.28
CA CYS A 4 -24.18 -30.30 43.26
C CYS A 4 -24.02 -29.86 41.79
N LEU A 5 -24.94 -29.03 41.30
CA LEU A 5 -24.82 -28.35 39.98
C LEU A 5 -23.90 -27.14 40.13
N ALA A 6 -22.68 -27.27 39.62
CA ALA A 6 -21.77 -26.14 39.49
C ALA A 6 -22.15 -25.32 38.25
N SER A 7 -22.74 -24.14 38.44
CA SER A 7 -22.95 -23.16 37.38
C SER A 7 -21.61 -22.57 36.94
N LEU A 8 -21.19 -22.93 35.74
CA LEU A 8 -20.05 -22.27 35.08
C LEU A 8 -20.53 -20.90 34.58
N ALA A 9 -20.15 -19.84 35.28
CA ALA A 9 -20.30 -18.48 34.78
C ALA A 9 -19.28 -18.25 33.66
N ILE A 10 -19.73 -18.27 32.43
CA ILE A 10 -18.95 -17.80 31.28
C ILE A 10 -18.83 -16.29 31.41
N ALA A 11 -17.68 -15.82 31.90
CA ALA A 11 -17.33 -14.41 31.82
C ALA A 11 -17.25 -14.01 30.37
N SER A 12 -18.26 -13.30 29.86
CA SER A 12 -18.18 -12.60 28.61
C SER A 12 -17.15 -11.48 28.75
N THR A 13 -15.91 -11.73 28.38
CA THR A 13 -14.96 -10.65 28.11
C THR A 13 -15.53 -9.86 26.94
N GLY A 14 -16.20 -8.76 27.26
CA GLY A 14 -16.63 -7.79 26.25
C GLY A 14 -15.43 -7.40 25.43
N LEU A 15 -15.45 -7.72 24.13
CA LEU A 15 -14.55 -7.16 23.14
C LEU A 15 -14.71 -5.64 23.24
N ALA A 16 -13.76 -4.96 23.86
CA ALA A 16 -13.64 -3.51 23.73
C ALA A 16 -13.59 -3.24 22.24
N GLY A 17 -14.61 -2.56 21.69
CA GLY A 17 -14.70 -2.27 20.27
C GLY A 17 -13.44 -1.53 19.84
N ASP A 18 -12.98 -1.75 18.61
CA ASP A 18 -11.85 -1.05 18.01
C ASP A 18 -12.06 0.48 18.13
N PRO A 19 -11.27 1.20 18.96
CA PRO A 19 -11.49 2.63 19.23
C PRO A 19 -11.28 3.50 18.00
N TYR A 20 -10.60 2.97 16.96
CA TYR A 20 -10.31 3.67 15.73
C TYR A 20 -11.27 3.34 14.57
N ARG A 21 -12.28 2.51 14.81
CA ARG A 21 -13.21 2.08 13.76
C ARG A 21 -13.92 3.26 13.10
N ASP A 22 -14.47 4.17 13.90
CA ASP A 22 -15.24 5.31 13.36
C ASP A 22 -14.33 6.27 12.57
N ALA A 23 -13.12 6.54 13.05
CA ALA A 23 -12.12 7.35 12.35
C ALA A 23 -11.71 6.69 11.02
N ARG A 24 -11.52 5.37 11.01
CA ARG A 24 -11.19 4.60 9.80
C ARG A 24 -12.33 4.63 8.79
N MET A 25 -13.58 4.49 9.22
CA MET A 25 -14.75 4.58 8.34
C MET A 25 -14.96 6.01 7.80
N ALA A 26 -14.66 7.03 8.60
CA ALA A 26 -14.67 8.42 8.14
C ALA A 26 -13.62 8.66 7.04
N MET A 27 -12.39 8.13 7.20
CA MET A 27 -11.35 8.14 6.18
C MET A 27 -11.81 7.49 4.87
N VAL A 28 -12.46 6.31 4.94
CA VAL A 28 -13.00 5.62 3.75
C VAL A 28 -14.00 6.49 3.01
N LYS A 29 -14.93 7.12 3.74
CA LYS A 29 -15.90 8.04 3.15
C LYS A 29 -15.26 9.28 2.53
N GLU A 30 -14.19 9.80 3.14
CA GLU A 30 -13.43 10.92 2.59
C GLU A 30 -12.73 10.51 1.29
N ILE A 31 -12.14 9.31 1.23
CA ILE A 31 -11.55 8.75 0.00
C ILE A 31 -12.59 8.71 -1.13
N GLU A 32 -13.80 8.19 -0.86
CA GLU A 32 -14.89 8.18 -1.85
C GLU A 32 -15.25 9.59 -2.37
N GLY A 33 -15.22 10.59 -1.48
CA GLY A 33 -15.42 11.99 -1.84
C GLY A 33 -14.36 12.47 -2.82
N HIS A 34 -13.09 12.28 -2.50
CA HIS A 34 -11.96 12.67 -3.37
C HIS A 34 -11.95 11.91 -4.73
N VAL A 35 -12.37 10.64 -4.74
CA VAL A 35 -12.51 9.88 -6.00
C VAL A 35 -13.52 10.55 -6.93
N ARG A 36 -14.67 10.99 -6.42
CA ARG A 36 -15.67 11.72 -7.20
C ARG A 36 -15.14 13.07 -7.70
N GLU A 37 -14.41 13.81 -6.86
CA GLU A 37 -13.79 15.10 -7.24
C GLU A 37 -12.75 14.94 -8.35
N THR A 38 -12.03 13.82 -8.37
CA THR A 38 -10.97 13.52 -9.35
C THR A 38 -11.40 12.55 -10.44
N SER A 39 -12.71 12.29 -10.56
CA SER A 39 -13.29 11.29 -11.46
C SER A 39 -12.86 11.45 -12.92
N LEU A 40 -12.72 12.68 -13.42
CA LEU A 40 -12.25 12.96 -14.78
C LEU A 40 -10.80 12.47 -15.00
N ALA A 41 -9.92 12.64 -14.02
CA ALA A 41 -8.53 12.20 -14.13
C ALA A 41 -8.39 10.68 -13.97
N LEU A 42 -9.23 10.09 -13.12
CA LEU A 42 -9.27 8.65 -12.87
C LEU A 42 -10.03 7.86 -13.93
N ASP A 43 -10.88 8.54 -14.73
CA ASP A 43 -11.84 7.92 -15.66
C ASP A 43 -12.79 6.93 -14.94
N ARG A 44 -13.23 7.30 -13.71
CA ARG A 44 -14.16 6.52 -12.85
C ARG A 44 -14.68 7.36 -11.69
N GLU A 45 -15.86 7.01 -11.19
CA GLU A 45 -16.51 7.66 -10.04
C GLU A 45 -16.40 6.89 -8.73
N SER A 46 -15.90 5.66 -8.78
CA SER A 46 -15.68 4.78 -7.63
C SER A 46 -14.47 3.87 -7.84
N LEU A 47 -13.88 3.40 -6.76
CA LEU A 47 -12.83 2.38 -6.75
C LEU A 47 -13.42 0.97 -6.56
N ASP A 48 -12.62 -0.06 -6.82
CA ASP A 48 -12.98 -1.45 -6.57
C ASP A 48 -13.41 -1.62 -5.09
N PRO A 49 -14.58 -2.20 -4.81
CA PRO A 49 -15.03 -2.46 -3.44
C PRO A 49 -14.01 -3.23 -2.60
N ARG A 50 -13.26 -4.17 -3.18
CA ARG A 50 -12.20 -4.91 -2.45
C ARG A 50 -11.09 -3.99 -1.94
N VAL A 51 -10.72 -2.98 -2.72
CA VAL A 51 -9.74 -1.96 -2.28
C VAL A 51 -10.31 -1.16 -1.12
N MET A 52 -11.57 -0.71 -1.21
CA MET A 52 -12.22 0.05 -0.15
C MET A 52 -12.40 -0.78 1.13
N ASP A 53 -12.69 -2.08 1.01
CA ASP A 53 -12.76 -3.02 2.13
C ASP A 53 -11.39 -3.20 2.80
N ALA A 54 -10.31 -3.31 2.02
CA ALA A 54 -8.95 -3.35 2.55
C ALA A 54 -8.60 -2.05 3.31
N MET A 55 -8.95 -0.88 2.76
CA MET A 55 -8.79 0.42 3.42
C MET A 55 -9.60 0.51 4.73
N ALA A 56 -10.78 -0.12 4.79
CA ALA A 56 -11.64 -0.20 5.96
C ALA A 56 -11.14 -1.20 7.02
N THR A 57 -10.30 -2.16 6.64
CA THR A 57 -9.84 -3.26 7.49
C THR A 57 -8.47 -3.00 8.09
N VAL A 58 -7.48 -2.60 7.28
CA VAL A 58 -6.09 -2.46 7.71
C VAL A 58 -5.93 -1.35 8.76
N PRO A 59 -5.40 -1.64 9.95
CA PRO A 59 -5.31 -0.70 11.06
C PRO A 59 -4.11 0.24 10.91
N ARG A 60 -4.25 1.30 10.10
CA ARG A 60 -3.21 2.28 9.80
C ARG A 60 -2.54 2.87 11.05
N HIS A 61 -3.31 3.06 12.14
CA HIS A 61 -2.79 3.56 13.43
C HIS A 61 -1.72 2.67 14.07
N ARG A 62 -1.60 1.41 13.65
CA ARG A 62 -0.55 0.48 14.11
C ARG A 62 0.73 0.56 13.29
N LEU A 63 0.74 1.36 12.23
CA LEU A 63 1.82 1.49 11.25
C LEU A 63 2.46 2.89 11.24
N ILE A 64 2.21 3.66 12.29
CA ILE A 64 2.75 5.02 12.49
C ILE A 64 3.26 5.14 13.92
N PRO A 65 4.09 6.16 14.21
CA PRO A 65 4.52 6.48 15.58
C PRO A 65 3.35 6.72 16.53
N ASP A 66 3.52 6.35 17.79
CA ASP A 66 2.48 6.38 18.83
C ASP A 66 1.89 7.78 19.05
N ASP A 67 2.72 8.82 18.98
CA ASP A 67 2.35 10.23 19.15
C ASP A 67 1.51 10.78 17.99
N LEU A 68 1.40 10.05 16.88
CA LEU A 68 0.60 10.42 15.72
C LEU A 68 -0.69 9.59 15.56
N ARG A 69 -0.98 8.66 16.49
CA ARG A 69 -2.12 7.74 16.36
C ARG A 69 -3.47 8.44 16.21
N ASP A 70 -3.67 9.57 16.86
CA ASP A 70 -4.90 10.35 16.75
C ASP A 70 -5.12 10.93 15.35
N SER A 71 -4.04 11.14 14.59
CA SER A 71 -4.07 11.59 13.19
C SER A 71 -3.98 10.45 12.17
N ALA A 72 -3.94 9.21 12.61
CA ALA A 72 -3.67 8.05 11.74
C ALA A 72 -4.60 7.97 10.53
N TYR A 73 -5.83 8.41 10.69
CA TYR A 73 -6.88 8.34 9.68
C TYR A 73 -7.16 9.66 8.98
N ASP A 74 -6.34 10.70 9.24
CA ASP A 74 -6.36 11.91 8.43
C ASP A 74 -5.95 11.57 6.98
N ASN A 75 -6.66 12.12 6.00
CA ASN A 75 -6.35 11.85 4.59
C ASN A 75 -5.16 12.70 4.10
N ARG A 76 -4.03 12.52 4.75
CA ARG A 76 -2.75 13.18 4.46
C ARG A 76 -1.57 12.25 4.76
N PRO A 77 -0.37 12.51 4.19
CA PRO A 77 0.83 11.80 4.59
C PRO A 77 1.23 12.18 6.04
N LEU A 78 1.85 11.22 6.75
CA LEU A 78 2.36 11.41 8.11
C LEU A 78 3.82 10.94 8.19
N PRO A 79 4.68 11.57 9.01
CA PRO A 79 6.06 11.13 9.17
C PRO A 79 6.14 9.76 9.86
N ILE A 80 7.08 8.92 9.39
CA ILE A 80 7.38 7.60 9.97
C ILE A 80 8.85 7.47 10.40
N GLY A 81 9.56 8.59 10.51
CA GLY A 81 10.99 8.60 10.80
C GLY A 81 11.87 8.56 9.55
N HIS A 82 13.16 8.70 9.72
CA HIS A 82 14.17 8.65 8.67
C HIS A 82 13.92 9.56 7.46
N GLY A 83 13.17 10.67 7.67
CA GLY A 83 12.78 11.58 6.58
C GLY A 83 11.72 11.01 5.63
N GLN A 84 11.08 9.89 5.99
CA GLN A 84 10.05 9.22 5.21
C GLN A 84 8.65 9.46 5.78
N THR A 85 7.64 9.18 4.95
CA THR A 85 6.23 9.32 5.31
C THR A 85 5.43 8.09 4.91
N ILE A 86 4.40 7.77 5.71
CA ILE A 86 3.30 6.93 5.24
C ILE A 86 2.44 7.75 4.28
N SER A 87 2.11 7.19 3.12
CA SER A 87 1.38 7.90 2.06
C SER A 87 -0.02 8.30 2.49
N GLN A 88 -0.57 9.36 1.85
CA GLN A 88 -1.97 9.78 2.00
C GLN A 88 -2.91 8.61 1.67
N PRO A 89 -3.91 8.30 2.51
CA PRO A 89 -4.84 7.21 2.29
C PRO A 89 -5.52 7.21 0.93
N TYR A 90 -6.00 8.36 0.45
CA TYR A 90 -6.58 8.49 -0.89
C TYR A 90 -5.62 8.03 -2.00
N ILE A 91 -4.34 8.41 -1.92
CA ILE A 91 -3.34 8.03 -2.92
C ILE A 91 -3.05 6.53 -2.86
N VAL A 92 -2.97 5.94 -1.66
CA VAL A 92 -2.83 4.48 -1.49
C VAL A 92 -3.99 3.74 -2.16
N ALA A 93 -5.23 4.18 -1.93
CA ALA A 93 -6.42 3.57 -2.53
C ALA A 93 -6.40 3.67 -4.06
N VAL A 94 -6.10 4.86 -4.62
CA VAL A 94 -6.03 5.09 -6.07
C VAL A 94 -4.92 4.25 -6.72
N MET A 95 -3.71 4.23 -6.13
CA MET A 95 -2.60 3.45 -6.66
C MET A 95 -2.94 1.95 -6.67
N THR A 96 -3.53 1.45 -5.60
CA THR A 96 -3.93 0.04 -5.48
C THR A 96 -5.01 -0.31 -6.52
N ASP A 97 -6.03 0.52 -6.68
CA ASP A 97 -7.14 0.28 -7.64
C ASP A 97 -6.67 0.28 -9.09
N LEU A 98 -5.73 1.16 -9.46
CA LEU A 98 -5.20 1.26 -10.82
C LEU A 98 -4.40 0.02 -11.24
N LEU A 99 -3.87 -0.75 -10.31
CA LEU A 99 -3.18 -2.01 -10.59
C LEU A 99 -4.14 -3.09 -11.11
N LYS A 100 -5.43 -3.04 -10.77
CA LYS A 100 -6.47 -4.03 -11.16
C LYS A 100 -6.09 -5.46 -10.80
N THR A 101 -5.58 -5.65 -9.60
CA THR A 101 -5.10 -6.94 -9.13
C THR A 101 -6.22 -7.97 -8.93
N THR A 102 -5.83 -9.23 -9.03
CA THR A 102 -6.67 -10.40 -8.71
C THR A 102 -6.12 -11.14 -7.48
N PRO A 103 -6.92 -11.98 -6.81
CA PRO A 103 -6.45 -12.74 -5.63
C PRO A 103 -5.29 -13.70 -5.90
N SER A 104 -5.02 -14.05 -7.15
CA SER A 104 -3.91 -14.93 -7.52
C SER A 104 -2.61 -14.20 -7.83
N ASP A 105 -2.64 -12.88 -7.91
CA ASP A 105 -1.51 -12.08 -8.38
C ASP A 105 -0.34 -12.05 -7.39
N ARG A 106 0.85 -11.83 -7.94
CA ARG A 106 2.11 -11.55 -7.25
C ARG A 106 2.52 -10.11 -7.53
N VAL A 107 2.63 -9.31 -6.50
CA VAL A 107 2.86 -7.86 -6.62
C VAL A 107 4.21 -7.49 -6.03
N LEU A 108 4.95 -6.64 -6.75
CA LEU A 108 6.14 -5.97 -6.21
C LEU A 108 5.76 -4.57 -5.71
N GLU A 109 6.15 -4.27 -4.47
CA GLU A 109 6.17 -2.92 -3.92
C GLU A 109 7.62 -2.42 -3.81
N VAL A 110 7.85 -1.19 -4.23
CA VAL A 110 9.12 -0.48 -4.04
C VAL A 110 8.91 0.71 -3.11
N GLY A 111 9.53 0.65 -1.93
CA GLY A 111 9.36 1.62 -0.85
C GLY A 111 8.37 1.12 0.22
N THR A 112 8.77 0.11 1.02
CA THR A 112 7.93 -0.48 2.07
C THR A 112 7.49 0.52 3.13
N GLY A 113 8.40 1.43 3.52
CA GLY A 113 8.16 2.38 4.61
C GLY A 113 7.75 1.69 5.90
N SER A 114 6.56 1.99 6.42
CA SER A 114 5.99 1.34 7.61
C SER A 114 5.23 0.04 7.32
N GLY A 115 5.04 -0.32 6.04
CA GLY A 115 4.32 -1.51 5.59
C GLY A 115 2.84 -1.29 5.27
N TYR A 116 2.34 -0.04 5.22
CA TYR A 116 0.90 0.20 5.02
C TYR A 116 0.41 -0.19 3.63
N GLN A 117 1.10 0.22 2.55
CA GLN A 117 0.74 -0.17 1.20
C GLN A 117 0.88 -1.68 1.01
N ALA A 118 1.94 -2.31 1.56
CA ALA A 118 2.09 -3.77 1.57
C ALA A 118 0.92 -4.47 2.27
N ALA A 119 0.47 -3.95 3.43
CA ALA A 119 -0.66 -4.51 4.18
C ALA A 119 -1.98 -4.41 3.39
N ILE A 120 -2.23 -3.28 2.70
CA ILE A 120 -3.41 -3.14 1.82
C ILE A 120 -3.36 -4.14 0.66
N LEU A 121 -2.21 -4.29 0.00
CA LEU A 121 -2.03 -5.27 -1.08
C LEU A 121 -2.19 -6.70 -0.58
N ALA A 122 -1.73 -7.02 0.62
CA ALA A 122 -1.82 -8.35 1.22
C ALA A 122 -3.25 -8.86 1.41
N GLU A 123 -4.22 -7.95 1.57
CA GLU A 123 -5.66 -8.27 1.62
C GLU A 123 -6.24 -8.64 0.23
N LEU A 124 -5.52 -8.33 -0.87
CA LEU A 124 -6.06 -8.37 -2.22
C LEU A 124 -5.43 -9.45 -3.11
N VAL A 125 -4.18 -9.86 -2.79
CA VAL A 125 -3.36 -10.68 -3.69
C VAL A 125 -2.77 -11.89 -2.98
N SER A 126 -2.24 -12.85 -3.76
CA SER A 126 -1.64 -14.06 -3.21
C SER A 126 -0.31 -13.82 -2.51
N GLN A 127 0.50 -12.90 -3.04
CA GLN A 127 1.84 -12.63 -2.53
C GLN A 127 2.27 -11.19 -2.81
N VAL A 128 2.86 -10.54 -1.82
CA VAL A 128 3.49 -9.22 -1.93
C VAL A 128 4.99 -9.37 -1.68
N TYR A 129 5.79 -8.86 -2.59
CA TYR A 129 7.23 -8.67 -2.44
C TYR A 129 7.48 -7.19 -2.26
N SER A 130 8.13 -6.79 -1.18
CA SER A 130 8.33 -5.37 -0.88
C SER A 130 9.80 -5.08 -0.62
N ILE A 131 10.32 -3.99 -1.19
CA ILE A 131 11.72 -3.60 -1.07
C ILE A 131 11.82 -2.26 -0.34
N GLU A 132 12.69 -2.22 0.68
CA GLU A 132 13.00 -1.00 1.43
C GLU A 132 14.52 -0.78 1.47
N ILE A 133 14.96 0.42 1.10
CA ILE A 133 16.40 0.74 1.11
C ILE A 133 16.88 1.16 2.51
N ILE A 134 15.99 1.69 3.33
CA ILE A 134 16.29 2.14 4.69
C ILE A 134 16.12 0.95 5.64
N GLU A 135 17.22 0.28 5.98
CA GLU A 135 17.19 -0.95 6.76
C GLU A 135 16.36 -0.87 8.05
N PRO A 136 16.45 0.18 8.92
CA PRO A 136 15.61 0.26 10.11
C PRO A 136 14.10 0.29 9.80
N LEU A 137 13.69 0.92 8.69
CA LEU A 137 12.28 0.92 8.26
C LEU A 137 11.85 -0.46 7.76
N GLY A 138 12.68 -1.11 6.94
CA GLY A 138 12.38 -2.44 6.44
C GLY A 138 12.26 -3.48 7.55
N LEU A 139 13.10 -3.40 8.59
CA LEU A 139 12.99 -4.26 9.78
C LEU A 139 11.70 -3.96 10.55
N LEU A 140 11.39 -2.69 10.79
CA LEU A 140 10.14 -2.27 11.44
C LEU A 140 8.91 -2.75 10.65
N ALA A 141 8.93 -2.64 9.32
CA ALA A 141 7.84 -3.09 8.46
C ALA A 141 7.61 -4.60 8.57
N ARG A 142 8.67 -5.42 8.62
CA ARG A 142 8.56 -6.87 8.86
C ARG A 142 7.83 -7.18 10.18
N ASP A 143 8.23 -6.50 11.25
CA ASP A 143 7.62 -6.67 12.57
C ASP A 143 6.15 -6.24 12.56
N ASN A 144 5.86 -5.09 11.97
CA ASN A 144 4.51 -4.56 11.81
C ASN A 144 3.60 -5.53 11.05
N LEU A 145 4.04 -5.99 9.88
CA LEU A 145 3.26 -6.89 9.01
C LEU A 145 3.03 -8.24 9.69
N ALA A 146 4.05 -8.79 10.36
CA ALA A 146 3.93 -10.02 11.14
C ALA A 146 2.93 -9.86 12.30
N ALA A 147 2.97 -8.73 13.03
CA ALA A 147 2.05 -8.42 14.12
C ALA A 147 0.61 -8.20 13.65
N LEU A 148 0.40 -7.81 12.38
CA LEU A 148 -0.91 -7.71 11.73
C LEU A 148 -1.40 -9.05 11.16
N GLY A 149 -0.56 -10.08 11.12
CA GLY A 149 -0.90 -11.40 10.61
C GLY A 149 -0.72 -11.58 9.10
N HIS A 150 -0.14 -10.61 8.40
CA HIS A 150 0.14 -10.71 6.97
C HIS A 150 1.33 -11.63 6.70
N ARG A 151 1.05 -12.90 6.39
CA ARG A 151 2.06 -13.93 6.12
C ARG A 151 2.44 -14.04 4.64
N ASN A 152 1.69 -13.37 3.79
CA ASN A 152 1.89 -13.29 2.34
C ASN A 152 2.65 -12.03 1.92
N VAL A 153 3.43 -11.44 2.82
CA VAL A 153 4.32 -10.31 2.52
C VAL A 153 5.75 -10.69 2.84
N GLU A 154 6.63 -10.57 1.86
CA GLU A 154 8.06 -10.73 2.02
C GLU A 154 8.76 -9.37 1.84
N VAL A 155 9.53 -8.94 2.85
CA VAL A 155 10.25 -7.65 2.80
C VAL A 155 11.75 -7.90 2.63
N ARG A 156 12.34 -7.26 1.62
CA ARG A 156 13.79 -7.26 1.33
C ARG A 156 14.37 -5.89 1.62
N ILE A 157 15.57 -5.88 2.24
CA ILE A 157 16.38 -4.66 2.36
C ILE A 157 17.23 -4.55 1.11
N GLY A 158 17.12 -3.42 0.38
CA GLY A 158 17.86 -3.23 -0.86
C GLY A 158 17.41 -2.01 -1.66
N ASP A 159 18.11 -1.76 -2.77
CA ASP A 159 17.78 -0.71 -3.73
C ASP A 159 16.64 -1.15 -4.65
N GLY A 160 15.47 -0.55 -4.46
CA GLY A 160 14.27 -0.89 -5.21
C GLY A 160 14.28 -0.48 -6.67
N TYR A 161 15.24 0.35 -7.11
CA TYR A 161 15.41 0.69 -8.53
C TYR A 161 15.62 -0.56 -9.40
N TYR A 162 16.34 -1.55 -8.86
CA TYR A 162 16.65 -2.80 -9.57
C TYR A 162 15.54 -3.86 -9.46
N GLY A 163 14.49 -3.58 -8.67
CA GLY A 163 13.42 -4.55 -8.45
C GLY A 163 13.87 -5.79 -7.69
N TRP A 164 13.22 -6.93 -7.98
CA TRP A 164 13.51 -8.23 -7.35
C TRP A 164 13.50 -9.34 -8.41
N GLU A 165 14.61 -9.44 -9.13
CA GLU A 165 14.75 -10.30 -10.31
C GLU A 165 14.42 -11.77 -10.01
N GLU A 166 14.87 -12.29 -8.85
CA GLU A 166 14.67 -13.69 -8.47
C GLU A 166 13.19 -14.06 -8.25
N GLN A 167 12.33 -13.05 -8.07
CA GLN A 167 10.89 -13.21 -7.87
C GLN A 167 10.06 -12.80 -9.08
N ALA A 168 10.70 -12.26 -10.13
CA ALA A 168 10.02 -11.88 -11.37
C ALA A 168 9.53 -13.12 -12.16
N PRO A 169 8.52 -12.96 -13.04
CA PRO A 169 7.78 -11.73 -13.33
C PRO A 169 6.68 -11.43 -12.30
N PHE A 170 6.33 -10.15 -12.19
CA PHE A 170 5.24 -9.67 -11.32
C PHE A 170 3.99 -9.35 -12.14
N ASP A 171 2.82 -9.65 -11.59
CA ASP A 171 1.52 -9.30 -12.19
C ASP A 171 1.26 -7.79 -12.13
N ALA A 172 1.70 -7.17 -11.03
CA ALA A 172 1.65 -5.72 -10.88
C ALA A 172 2.83 -5.20 -10.06
N ILE A 173 3.16 -3.91 -10.25
CA ILE A 173 4.23 -3.22 -9.51
C ILE A 173 3.69 -1.88 -8.99
N VAL A 174 3.91 -1.58 -7.72
CA VAL A 174 3.65 -0.27 -7.12
C VAL A 174 4.94 0.34 -6.61
N VAL A 175 5.20 1.59 -6.99
CA VAL A 175 6.36 2.35 -6.51
C VAL A 175 5.86 3.50 -5.66
N THR A 176 6.25 3.52 -4.39
CA THR A 176 5.78 4.49 -3.39
C THR A 176 6.81 5.59 -3.10
N ALA A 177 7.80 5.73 -3.97
CA ALA A 177 8.80 6.79 -3.99
C ALA A 177 8.93 7.38 -5.40
N ALA A 178 9.25 8.67 -5.51
CA ALA A 178 9.32 9.35 -6.79
C ALA A 178 10.65 9.09 -7.51
N ALA A 179 10.59 8.58 -8.73
CA ALA A 179 11.74 8.40 -9.59
C ALA A 179 11.85 9.52 -10.62
N SER A 180 13.08 9.85 -11.06
CA SER A 180 13.30 10.84 -12.14
C SER A 180 12.81 10.34 -13.50
N HIS A 181 12.77 9.03 -13.68
CA HIS A 181 12.28 8.31 -14.86
C HIS A 181 11.78 6.93 -14.42
N ILE A 182 11.06 6.22 -15.28
CA ILE A 182 10.61 4.85 -15.01
C ILE A 182 11.82 3.91 -15.06
N PRO A 183 12.16 3.19 -13.98
CA PRO A 183 13.32 2.29 -13.98
C PRO A 183 13.14 1.14 -14.98
N PRO A 184 14.08 0.96 -15.95
CA PRO A 184 13.98 -0.13 -16.93
C PRO A 184 13.86 -1.53 -16.30
N PRO A 185 14.59 -1.87 -15.20
CA PRO A 185 14.45 -3.19 -14.58
C PRO A 185 13.04 -3.50 -14.10
N LEU A 186 12.26 -2.49 -13.67
CA LEU A 186 10.88 -2.71 -13.23
C LEU A 186 9.95 -3.01 -14.42
N ILE A 187 10.21 -2.39 -15.60
CA ILE A 187 9.47 -2.71 -16.83
C ILE A 187 9.77 -4.14 -17.29
N GLU A 188 11.04 -4.56 -17.21
CA GLU A 188 11.48 -5.91 -17.58
C GLU A 188 10.83 -6.96 -16.68
N GLN A 189 10.76 -6.70 -15.37
CA GLN A 189 10.17 -7.59 -14.36
C GLN A 189 8.63 -7.57 -14.33
N LEU A 190 7.98 -6.61 -15.00
CA LEU A 190 6.53 -6.61 -15.18
C LEU A 190 6.15 -7.63 -16.26
N ARG A 191 5.21 -8.53 -15.95
CA ARG A 191 4.71 -9.50 -16.95
C ARG A 191 3.98 -8.82 -18.11
N ASN A 192 3.84 -9.51 -19.23
CA ASN A 192 2.90 -9.10 -20.27
C ASN A 192 1.46 -9.13 -19.71
N GLY A 193 0.64 -8.15 -20.08
CA GLY A 193 -0.67 -7.90 -19.47
C GLY A 193 -0.62 -7.26 -18.09
N GLY A 194 0.58 -6.96 -17.55
CA GLY A 194 0.77 -6.39 -16.21
C GLY A 194 0.66 -4.85 -16.17
N ARG A 195 0.55 -4.33 -14.93
CA ARG A 195 0.42 -2.90 -14.67
C ARG A 195 1.41 -2.44 -13.61
N MET A 196 1.97 -1.25 -13.82
CA MET A 196 2.77 -0.58 -12.80
C MET A 196 2.24 0.83 -12.56
N ILE A 197 2.26 1.26 -11.30
CA ILE A 197 1.95 2.62 -10.90
C ILE A 197 3.17 3.24 -10.19
N ILE A 198 3.60 4.41 -10.65
CA ILE A 198 4.83 5.04 -10.19
C ILE A 198 4.74 6.56 -10.24
N PRO A 199 5.17 7.29 -9.19
CA PRO A 199 5.37 8.73 -9.26
C PRO A 199 6.64 9.05 -10.05
N VAL A 200 6.53 9.88 -11.10
CA VAL A 200 7.66 10.27 -11.95
C VAL A 200 7.83 11.79 -11.94
N GLY A 201 9.05 12.24 -11.72
CA GLY A 201 9.40 13.66 -11.75
C GLY A 201 10.53 14.03 -10.81
N SER A 202 10.97 15.28 -10.91
CA SER A 202 12.03 15.81 -10.05
C SER A 202 11.57 15.92 -8.60
N ARG A 203 12.48 15.64 -7.65
CA ARG A 203 12.24 15.81 -6.21
C ARG A 203 11.91 17.24 -5.78
N PHE A 204 12.23 18.24 -6.63
CA PHE A 204 11.99 19.64 -6.35
C PHE A 204 10.69 20.18 -6.94
N MET A 205 9.99 19.38 -7.72
CA MET A 205 8.76 19.75 -8.41
C MET A 205 7.62 18.80 -8.07
N VAL A 206 6.42 19.14 -8.53
CA VAL A 206 5.27 18.24 -8.50
C VAL A 206 5.55 17.08 -9.45
N GLN A 207 5.47 15.84 -8.93
CA GLN A 207 5.58 14.64 -9.77
C GLN A 207 4.22 14.30 -10.38
N GLN A 208 4.25 13.48 -11.43
CA GLN A 208 3.05 12.88 -12.00
C GLN A 208 2.95 11.42 -11.58
N LEU A 209 1.80 11.02 -11.06
CA LEU A 209 1.49 9.61 -10.89
C LEU A 209 1.25 9.01 -12.27
N VAL A 210 2.08 8.05 -12.67
CA VAL A 210 2.06 7.46 -14.01
C VAL A 210 1.62 6.00 -13.92
N LEU A 211 0.58 5.65 -14.66
CA LEU A 211 0.21 4.27 -14.93
C LEU A 211 0.99 3.78 -16.15
N VAL A 212 1.68 2.67 -15.98
CA VAL A 212 2.38 1.91 -17.02
C VAL A 212 1.61 0.62 -17.28
N GLU A 213 1.26 0.36 -18.51
CA GLU A 213 0.58 -0.85 -18.93
C GLU A 213 1.44 -1.57 -19.97
N LYS A 214 1.70 -2.86 -19.75
CA LYS A 214 2.42 -3.73 -20.68
C LYS A 214 1.42 -4.69 -21.27
N ASP A 215 1.16 -4.61 -22.57
CA ASP A 215 0.18 -5.47 -23.22
C ASP A 215 0.68 -6.92 -23.39
N ASP A 216 -0.17 -7.80 -23.91
CA ASP A 216 0.18 -9.21 -24.14
C ASP A 216 1.30 -9.41 -25.17
N ALA A 217 1.54 -8.42 -26.04
CA ALA A 217 2.64 -8.40 -27.00
C ALA A 217 3.94 -7.83 -26.41
N GLY A 218 3.91 -7.35 -25.15
CA GLY A 218 5.04 -6.74 -24.46
C GLY A 218 5.23 -5.26 -24.79
N GLN A 219 4.28 -4.62 -25.51
CA GLN A 219 4.34 -3.18 -25.74
C GLN A 219 3.97 -2.40 -24.51
N VAL A 220 4.73 -1.35 -24.20
CA VAL A 220 4.56 -0.51 -23.02
C VAL A 220 3.88 0.80 -23.41
N THR A 221 2.79 1.12 -22.72
CA THR A 221 2.12 2.42 -22.80
C THR A 221 2.11 3.09 -21.43
N THR A 222 2.07 4.42 -21.43
CA THR A 222 2.05 5.20 -20.18
C THR A 222 0.94 6.24 -20.20
N ARG A 223 0.31 6.46 -19.04
CA ARG A 223 -0.71 7.49 -18.85
C ARG A 223 -0.47 8.26 -17.56
N GLN A 224 -0.44 9.58 -17.61
CA GLN A 224 -0.43 10.43 -16.43
C GLN A 224 -1.82 10.45 -15.79
N ILE A 225 -1.87 10.26 -14.48
CA ILE A 225 -3.11 10.15 -13.71
C ILE A 225 -3.38 11.43 -12.92
N LEU A 226 -2.52 11.72 -11.93
CA LEU A 226 -2.70 12.82 -10.98
C LEU A 226 -1.35 13.48 -10.66
N PRO A 227 -1.32 14.79 -10.38
CA PRO A 227 -0.18 15.42 -9.73
C PRO A 227 -0.04 14.93 -8.29
N VAL A 228 1.18 14.57 -7.88
CA VAL A 228 1.47 14.01 -6.56
C VAL A 228 2.77 14.57 -5.97
N ARG A 229 3.00 14.33 -4.68
CA ARG A 229 4.28 14.59 -4.01
C ARG A 229 4.70 13.38 -3.19
N PHE A 230 5.78 12.76 -3.58
CA PHE A 230 6.41 11.63 -2.89
C PHE A 230 7.84 11.98 -2.47
N VAL A 231 8.32 11.27 -1.47
CA VAL A 231 9.75 11.22 -1.16
C VAL A 231 10.53 10.64 -2.35
N PRO A 232 11.79 11.03 -2.57
CA PRO A 232 12.55 10.54 -3.72
C PRO A 232 12.87 9.05 -3.57
N LEU A 233 12.85 8.33 -4.71
CA LEU A 233 13.49 7.03 -4.83
C LEU A 233 15.01 7.25 -4.73
N THR A 234 15.61 6.71 -3.69
CA THR A 234 17.04 6.86 -3.39
C THR A 234 17.76 5.55 -3.65
N GLY A 235 19.04 5.63 -3.99
CA GLY A 235 19.86 4.46 -4.29
C GLY A 235 21.19 4.85 -4.95
N SER A 236 21.89 3.85 -5.45
CA SER A 236 23.19 4.01 -6.12
C SER A 236 23.06 4.00 -7.66
N HIS A 237 21.90 4.31 -8.18
CA HIS A 237 21.57 4.35 -9.61
C HIS A 237 21.68 5.75 -10.21
#